data_e9512ce141b8778e7bf5decc8d3d97b5
#
_entry.id   e9512ce141b8778e7bf5decc8d3d97b5
#
_cell.length_a   1.000
_cell.length_b   1.000
_cell.length_c   1.000
_cell.angle_alpha   90.00
_cell.angle_beta   90.00
_cell.angle_gamma   90.00
#
_symmetry.space_group_name_H-M   'P 1'
#
loop_
_entity.id
_entity.type
_entity.pdbx_description
1 polymer ?
#
loop_
_entity_poly.entity_id
_entity_poly.type
_entity_poly.pdbx_seq_one_letter_code
_entity_poly.pdbx_strand_id
1 'polypeptide(L)'
;MTRSPVHRATTCGLLVALISLSPLRASAQEQDQPSFLTDTVKRVVIDPTTYLPATISYDATYRDWQTSQPLFQHGFYERNPRYTVSGLPNDVPLSHGAGNRKILTDAMFNLGTSVTNNVTANIIERVLVERYPEHRKLWRTLGWVERISFASYMSYRLSIGHYRQAQWNEQVARQQGW
;
A
#
# COMPACT_ATOMS: atom_id res chain seq x y z
N MET A 1 -18.80 16.18 -36.91
CA MET A 1 -17.39 15.75 -36.76
C MET A 1 -17.15 15.43 -35.31
N THR A 2 -17.37 14.18 -34.94
CA THR A 2 -17.27 13.69 -33.56
C THR A 2 -15.92 12.95 -33.41
N ARG A 3 -15.01 13.51 -32.62
CA ARG A 3 -13.73 12.84 -32.25
C ARG A 3 -13.92 12.05 -30.96
N SER A 4 -13.86 10.73 -31.06
CA SER A 4 -13.78 9.82 -29.91
C SER A 4 -12.46 9.97 -29.16
N PRO A 5 -12.44 9.99 -27.83
CA PRO A 5 -11.21 9.88 -27.07
C PRO A 5 -10.73 8.42 -27.05
N VAL A 6 -9.52 8.20 -27.54
CA VAL A 6 -8.81 6.92 -27.44
C VAL A 6 -8.35 6.71 -26.00
N HIS A 7 -9.00 5.81 -25.29
CA HIS A 7 -8.50 5.31 -24.00
C HIS A 7 -7.24 4.50 -24.23
N ARG A 8 -6.07 5.06 -23.89
CA ARG A 8 -4.85 4.29 -23.75
C ARG A 8 -4.91 3.54 -22.41
N ALA A 9 -5.31 2.28 -22.47
CA ALA A 9 -5.11 1.33 -21.38
C ALA A 9 -3.61 1.07 -21.25
N THR A 10 -3.00 1.62 -20.20
CA THR A 10 -1.62 1.28 -19.82
C THR A 10 -1.69 -0.06 -19.12
N THR A 11 -1.46 -1.13 -19.88
CA THR A 11 -1.32 -2.48 -19.36
C THR A 11 0.00 -2.54 -18.58
N CYS A 12 -0.09 -2.46 -17.27
CA CYS A 12 1.02 -2.73 -16.36
C CYS A 12 1.25 -4.24 -16.42
N GLY A 13 2.20 -4.65 -17.28
CA GLY A 13 2.58 -6.03 -17.43
C GLY A 13 3.23 -6.55 -16.16
N LEU A 14 2.50 -7.38 -15.42
CA LEU A 14 3.03 -8.19 -14.33
C LEU A 14 3.96 -9.22 -14.97
N LEU A 15 5.27 -8.97 -14.93
CA LEU A 15 6.29 -9.93 -15.34
C LEU A 15 6.37 -11.01 -14.27
N VAL A 16 5.47 -11.99 -14.34
CA VAL A 16 5.59 -13.23 -13.58
C VAL A 16 6.68 -14.05 -14.25
N ALA A 17 7.92 -13.87 -13.79
CA ALA A 17 9.01 -14.77 -14.14
C ALA A 17 8.70 -16.14 -13.52
N LEU A 18 8.22 -17.07 -14.33
CA LEU A 18 8.17 -18.50 -14.01
C LEU A 18 9.61 -18.98 -13.77
N ILE A 19 10.03 -18.97 -12.49
CA ILE A 19 11.23 -19.66 -12.07
C ILE A 19 10.91 -21.15 -12.15
N SER A 20 11.45 -21.82 -13.16
CA SER A 20 11.44 -23.28 -13.27
C SER A 20 12.16 -23.84 -12.03
N LEU A 21 11.38 -24.37 -11.10
CA LEU A 21 11.85 -25.08 -9.91
C LEU A 21 12.44 -26.43 -10.39
N SER A 22 13.74 -26.45 -10.61
CA SER A 22 14.48 -27.72 -10.68
C SER A 22 14.36 -28.42 -9.32
N PRO A 23 14.13 -29.74 -9.27
CA PRO A 23 13.98 -30.45 -8.02
C PRO A 23 15.28 -30.37 -7.21
N LEU A 24 15.24 -29.65 -6.10
CA LEU A 24 16.29 -29.62 -5.11
C LEU A 24 16.40 -31.02 -4.50
N ARG A 25 17.55 -31.67 -4.70
CA ARG A 25 17.89 -32.92 -4.03
C ARG A 25 17.80 -32.68 -2.52
N ALA A 26 16.86 -33.37 -1.90
CA ALA A 26 16.76 -33.47 -0.45
C ALA A 26 17.98 -34.26 0.08
N SER A 27 19.03 -33.56 0.51
CA SER A 27 20.01 -34.11 1.43
C SER A 27 19.45 -34.00 2.82
N ALA A 28 19.07 -35.12 3.40
CA ALA A 28 18.66 -35.22 4.77
C ALA A 28 19.88 -34.88 5.66
N GLN A 29 19.89 -33.68 6.19
CA GLN A 29 20.63 -33.31 7.37
C GLN A 29 19.65 -32.50 8.22
N GLU A 30 19.05 -33.25 9.13
CA GLU A 30 18.12 -32.79 10.14
C GLU A 30 18.90 -31.95 11.16
N GLN A 31 19.10 -30.67 10.82
CA GLN A 31 19.48 -29.62 11.74
C GLN A 31 18.26 -28.72 11.91
N ASP A 32 17.91 -28.36 13.15
CA ASP A 32 16.84 -27.45 13.58
C ASP A 32 16.96 -26.04 12.96
N GLN A 33 17.01 -25.95 11.64
CA GLN A 33 16.91 -24.69 10.94
C GLN A 33 15.43 -24.37 10.72
N PRO A 34 14.97 -23.19 11.14
CA PRO A 34 13.60 -22.76 10.87
C PRO A 34 13.32 -22.93 9.39
N SER A 35 12.15 -23.51 9.06
CA SER A 35 11.78 -23.74 7.66
C SER A 35 11.89 -22.42 6.88
N PHE A 36 12.23 -22.52 5.60
CA PHE A 36 12.32 -21.35 4.70
C PHE A 36 11.15 -20.37 4.86
N LEU A 37 9.93 -20.92 4.96
CA LEU A 37 8.71 -20.14 5.13
C LEU A 37 8.67 -19.42 6.49
N THR A 38 9.02 -20.11 7.56
CA THR A 38 9.03 -19.54 8.92
C THR A 38 10.00 -18.36 9.03
N ASP A 39 11.20 -18.47 8.47
CA ASP A 39 12.18 -17.37 8.46
C ASP A 39 11.69 -16.19 7.64
N THR A 40 11.11 -16.44 6.46
CA THR A 40 10.53 -15.39 5.60
C THR A 40 9.38 -14.66 6.30
N VAL A 41 8.43 -15.40 6.88
CA VAL A 41 7.31 -14.80 7.62
C VAL A 41 7.81 -13.96 8.80
N LYS A 42 8.74 -14.49 9.58
CA LYS A 42 9.33 -13.76 10.71
C LYS A 42 9.97 -12.44 10.25
N ARG A 43 10.75 -12.44 9.18
CA ARG A 43 11.36 -11.21 8.63
C ARG A 43 10.31 -10.19 8.19
N VAL A 44 9.26 -10.62 7.50
CA VAL A 44 8.19 -9.74 7.03
C VAL A 44 7.42 -9.14 8.20
N VAL A 45 7.15 -9.93 9.24
CA VAL A 45 6.40 -9.47 10.44
C VAL A 45 7.19 -8.45 11.25
N ILE A 46 8.51 -8.59 11.35
CA ILE A 46 9.34 -7.63 12.13
C ILE A 46 9.80 -6.43 11.30
N ASP A 47 9.62 -6.45 9.98
CA ASP A 47 10.07 -5.35 9.10
C ASP A 47 9.06 -4.18 9.14
N PRO A 48 9.45 -2.99 9.61
CA PRO A 48 8.55 -1.84 9.68
C PRO A 48 8.04 -1.38 8.31
N THR A 49 8.77 -1.65 7.22
CA THR A 49 8.33 -1.33 5.85
C THR A 49 7.05 -2.07 5.46
N THR A 50 6.73 -3.17 6.13
CA THR A 50 5.48 -3.92 5.97
C THR A 50 4.26 -3.09 6.38
N TYR A 51 4.38 -2.28 7.43
CA TYR A 51 3.24 -1.58 8.03
C TYR A 51 3.13 -0.11 7.61
N LEU A 52 4.26 0.51 7.25
CA LEU A 52 4.36 1.95 6.96
C LEU A 52 3.31 2.45 5.94
N PRO A 53 3.12 1.83 4.76
CA PRO A 53 2.15 2.32 3.79
C PRO A 53 0.71 2.28 4.30
N ALA A 54 0.35 1.22 5.02
CA ALA A 54 -0.99 1.07 5.60
C ALA A 54 -1.25 2.10 6.71
N THR A 55 -0.28 2.27 7.61
CA THR A 55 -0.41 3.20 8.76
C THR A 55 -0.49 4.64 8.29
N ILE A 56 0.40 5.06 7.39
CA ILE A 56 0.44 6.43 6.89
C ILE A 56 -0.79 6.74 6.02
N SER A 57 -1.22 5.81 5.17
CA SER A 57 -2.43 6.01 4.38
C SER A 57 -3.69 6.05 5.24
N TYR A 58 -3.75 5.22 6.27
CA TYR A 58 -4.85 5.26 7.24
C TYR A 58 -4.94 6.63 7.93
N ASP A 59 -3.84 7.10 8.52
CA ASP A 59 -3.81 8.39 9.22
C ASP A 59 -4.20 9.54 8.29
N ALA A 60 -3.62 9.59 7.09
CA ALA A 60 -3.91 10.64 6.12
C ALA A 60 -5.38 10.67 5.69
N THR A 61 -5.93 9.49 5.34
CA THR A 61 -7.32 9.37 4.88
C THR A 61 -8.30 9.61 6.02
N TYR A 62 -7.96 9.15 7.24
CA TYR A 62 -8.77 9.38 8.43
C TYR A 62 -8.85 10.88 8.77
N ARG A 63 -7.72 11.60 8.74
CA ARG A 63 -7.70 13.06 8.96
C ARG A 63 -8.52 13.80 7.91
N ASP A 64 -8.35 13.48 6.64
CA ASP A 64 -9.14 14.04 5.55
C ASP A 64 -10.64 13.83 5.79
N TRP A 65 -11.02 12.59 6.11
CA TRP A 65 -12.41 12.23 6.41
C TRP A 65 -12.98 12.99 7.62
N GLN A 66 -12.21 13.10 8.71
CA GLN A 66 -12.66 13.82 9.92
C GLN A 66 -12.81 15.31 9.66
N THR A 67 -11.85 15.92 8.96
CA THR A 67 -11.90 17.36 8.64
C THR A 67 -12.94 17.71 7.60
N SER A 68 -13.42 16.73 6.82
CA SER A 68 -14.51 16.90 5.87
C SER A 68 -15.90 16.92 6.53
N GLN A 69 -16.06 16.37 7.75
CA GLN A 69 -17.37 16.23 8.37
C GLN A 69 -18.09 17.58 8.60
N PRO A 70 -17.46 18.66 9.10
CA PRO A 70 -18.10 19.96 9.19
C PRO A 70 -18.59 20.49 7.81
N LEU A 71 -17.78 20.29 6.77
CA LEU A 71 -18.13 20.72 5.42
C LEU A 71 -19.39 19.98 4.89
N PHE A 72 -19.46 18.68 5.11
CA PHE A 72 -20.62 17.86 4.71
C PHE A 72 -21.90 18.29 5.44
N GLN A 73 -21.82 18.66 6.72
CA GLN A 73 -22.95 19.18 7.48
C GLN A 73 -23.47 20.51 6.91
N HIS A 74 -22.63 21.26 6.19
CA HIS A 74 -22.98 22.52 5.52
C HIS A 74 -23.24 22.36 4.02
N GLY A 75 -23.52 21.13 3.56
CA GLY A 75 -23.98 20.85 2.20
C GLY A 75 -22.88 20.69 1.15
N PHE A 76 -21.63 20.54 1.56
CA PHE A 76 -20.56 20.16 0.64
C PHE A 76 -20.69 18.70 0.21
N TYR A 77 -20.35 18.42 -1.05
CA TYR A 77 -20.34 17.08 -1.61
C TYR A 77 -18.97 16.43 -1.51
N GLU A 78 -18.97 15.09 -1.44
CA GLU A 78 -17.74 14.30 -1.48
C GLU A 78 -17.27 14.13 -2.95
N ARG A 79 -16.00 14.42 -3.21
CA ARG A 79 -15.42 14.33 -4.56
C ARG A 79 -14.90 12.94 -4.90
N ASN A 80 -14.49 12.18 -3.88
CA ASN A 80 -13.96 10.86 -4.09
C ASN A 80 -15.09 9.82 -4.17
N PRO A 81 -15.34 9.20 -5.35
CA PRO A 81 -16.44 8.25 -5.54
C PRO A 81 -16.39 7.05 -4.59
N ARG A 82 -15.23 6.75 -3.99
CA ARG A 82 -15.10 5.67 -3.00
C ARG A 82 -15.81 5.97 -1.68
N TYR A 83 -16.08 7.25 -1.39
CA TYR A 83 -16.68 7.73 -0.15
C TYR A 83 -18.05 8.35 -0.34
N THR A 84 -18.64 8.20 -1.53
CA THR A 84 -20.02 8.64 -1.84
C THR A 84 -21.00 7.47 -1.77
N VAL A 85 -22.27 7.81 -1.56
CA VAL A 85 -23.36 6.82 -1.51
C VAL A 85 -23.61 6.17 -2.87
N SER A 86 -23.57 6.96 -3.95
CA SER A 86 -23.80 6.47 -5.31
C SER A 86 -22.58 5.81 -5.97
N GLY A 87 -21.37 5.99 -5.41
CA GLY A 87 -20.14 5.63 -6.08
C GLY A 87 -19.71 6.56 -7.21
N LEU A 88 -20.40 7.72 -7.36
CA LEU A 88 -20.06 8.76 -8.34
C LEU A 88 -19.36 9.94 -7.64
N PRO A 89 -18.48 10.69 -8.35
CA PRO A 89 -17.85 11.87 -7.78
C PRO A 89 -18.85 13.02 -7.62
N ASN A 90 -18.56 13.91 -6.65
CA ASN A 90 -19.39 15.07 -6.32
C ASN A 90 -20.83 14.71 -5.93
N ASP A 91 -20.97 13.77 -5.05
CA ASP A 91 -22.23 13.28 -4.54
C ASP A 91 -22.28 13.23 -3.01
N VAL A 92 -23.42 12.80 -2.47
CA VAL A 92 -23.65 12.68 -1.04
C VAL A 92 -22.59 11.77 -0.39
N PRO A 93 -21.92 12.25 0.65
CA PRO A 93 -20.92 11.45 1.35
C PRO A 93 -21.55 10.24 2.05
N LEU A 94 -20.77 9.19 2.25
CA LEU A 94 -21.13 8.08 3.12
C LEU A 94 -21.43 8.59 4.53
N SER A 95 -22.23 7.84 5.31
CA SER A 95 -22.32 8.14 6.73
C SER A 95 -20.95 8.05 7.41
N HIS A 96 -20.72 8.83 8.46
CA HIS A 96 -19.45 8.89 9.18
C HIS A 96 -18.92 7.49 9.53
N GLY A 97 -19.77 6.62 10.07
CA GLY A 97 -19.38 5.26 10.41
C GLY A 97 -19.08 4.36 9.20
N ALA A 98 -19.77 4.57 8.07
CA ALA A 98 -19.49 3.83 6.84
C ALA A 98 -18.14 4.26 6.23
N GLY A 99 -17.85 5.57 6.25
CA GLY A 99 -16.55 6.11 5.84
C GLY A 99 -15.41 5.54 6.68
N ASN A 100 -15.54 5.53 8.00
CA ASN A 100 -14.52 4.95 8.90
C ASN A 100 -14.25 3.47 8.61
N ARG A 101 -15.29 2.66 8.36
CA ARG A 101 -15.11 1.25 7.95
C ARG A 101 -14.40 1.13 6.60
N LYS A 102 -14.72 2.01 5.67
CA LYS A 102 -14.09 2.03 4.34
C LYS A 102 -12.60 2.35 4.45
N ILE A 103 -12.23 3.34 5.26
CA ILE A 103 -10.83 3.72 5.52
C ILE A 103 -10.05 2.54 6.11
N LEU A 104 -10.63 1.84 7.09
CA LEU A 104 -9.99 0.66 7.66
C LEU A 104 -9.81 -0.46 6.60
N THR A 105 -10.82 -0.72 5.78
CA THR A 105 -10.74 -1.70 4.69
C THR A 105 -9.63 -1.35 3.69
N ASP A 106 -9.51 -0.08 3.32
CA ASP A 106 -8.47 0.39 2.41
C ASP A 106 -7.07 0.25 3.03
N ALA A 107 -6.93 0.54 4.33
CA ALA A 107 -5.69 0.32 5.07
C ALA A 107 -5.29 -1.16 5.13
N MET A 108 -6.25 -2.06 5.36
CA MET A 108 -6.01 -3.51 5.34
C MET A 108 -5.60 -4.02 3.97
N PHE A 109 -6.18 -3.47 2.89
CA PHE A 109 -5.75 -3.76 1.52
C PHE A 109 -4.31 -3.29 1.28
N ASN A 110 -3.96 -2.09 1.72
CA ASN A 110 -2.61 -1.54 1.61
C ASN A 110 -1.60 -2.38 2.42
N LEU A 111 -2.00 -2.87 3.60
CA LEU A 111 -1.18 -3.80 4.40
C LEU A 111 -0.94 -5.11 3.62
N GLY A 112 -1.97 -5.71 3.05
CA GLY A 112 -1.85 -6.91 2.23
C GLY A 112 -0.89 -6.72 1.05
N THR A 113 -0.96 -5.56 0.38
CA THR A 113 -0.04 -5.19 -0.70
C THR A 113 1.41 -5.12 -0.20
N SER A 114 1.66 -4.47 0.93
CA SER A 114 2.99 -4.35 1.53
C SER A 114 3.55 -5.70 2.00
N VAL A 115 2.71 -6.53 2.61
CA VAL A 115 3.08 -7.92 2.99
C VAL A 115 3.52 -8.70 1.75
N THR A 116 2.73 -8.65 0.67
CA THR A 116 3.04 -9.36 -0.58
C THR A 116 4.37 -8.88 -1.17
N ASN A 117 4.60 -7.57 -1.22
CA ASN A 117 5.86 -7.01 -1.68
C ASN A 117 7.04 -7.51 -0.82
N ASN A 118 6.93 -7.41 0.50
CA ASN A 118 8.01 -7.78 1.41
C ASN A 118 8.29 -9.29 1.41
N VAL A 119 7.27 -10.14 1.28
CA VAL A 119 7.46 -11.58 1.07
C VAL A 119 8.24 -11.83 -0.22
N THR A 120 7.82 -11.24 -1.32
CA THR A 120 8.48 -11.40 -2.63
C THR A 120 9.93 -10.92 -2.58
N ALA A 121 10.19 -9.73 -2.03
CA ALA A 121 11.53 -9.17 -1.89
C ALA A 121 12.45 -10.06 -1.02
N ASN A 122 11.95 -10.58 0.10
CA ASN A 122 12.72 -11.50 0.96
C ASN A 122 13.04 -12.83 0.27
N ILE A 123 12.10 -13.37 -0.51
CA ILE A 123 12.32 -14.60 -1.29
C ILE A 123 13.41 -14.36 -2.34
N ILE A 124 13.29 -13.28 -3.12
CA ILE A 124 14.27 -12.93 -4.16
C ILE A 124 15.65 -12.69 -3.54
N GLU A 125 15.75 -11.90 -2.46
CA GLU A 125 16.98 -11.64 -1.73
C GLU A 125 17.65 -12.94 -1.33
N ARG A 126 16.89 -13.87 -0.75
CA ARG A 126 17.41 -15.16 -0.29
C ARG A 126 17.95 -16.03 -1.42
N VAL A 127 17.15 -16.18 -2.51
CA VAL A 127 17.57 -16.94 -3.71
C VAL A 127 18.87 -16.38 -4.29
N LEU A 128 19.00 -15.05 -4.36
CA LEU A 128 20.21 -14.41 -4.87
C LEU A 128 21.41 -14.59 -3.95
N VAL A 129 21.20 -14.51 -2.64
CA VAL A 129 22.25 -14.76 -1.63
C VAL A 129 22.73 -16.22 -1.67
N GLU A 130 21.84 -17.18 -1.86
CA GLU A 130 22.17 -18.60 -1.98
C GLU A 130 22.90 -18.91 -3.29
N ARG A 131 22.48 -18.29 -4.40
CA ARG A 131 23.05 -18.52 -5.72
C ARG A 131 24.40 -17.82 -5.94
N TYR A 132 24.62 -16.67 -5.29
CA TYR A 132 25.79 -15.82 -5.44
C TYR A 132 26.34 -15.41 -4.06
N PRO A 133 26.89 -16.34 -3.28
CA PRO A 133 27.31 -16.12 -1.90
C PRO A 133 28.43 -15.08 -1.77
N GLU A 134 29.28 -14.93 -2.80
CA GLU A 134 30.34 -13.93 -2.87
C GLU A 134 29.79 -12.49 -2.87
N HIS A 135 28.57 -12.28 -3.35
CA HIS A 135 27.90 -10.98 -3.40
C HIS A 135 26.81 -10.83 -2.31
N ARG A 136 26.83 -11.64 -1.27
CA ARG A 136 25.82 -11.68 -0.21
C ARG A 136 25.49 -10.30 0.38
N LYS A 137 26.49 -9.46 0.62
CA LYS A 137 26.29 -8.10 1.18
C LYS A 137 25.51 -7.23 0.20
N LEU A 138 25.86 -7.29 -1.09
CA LEU A 138 25.18 -6.54 -2.15
C LEU A 138 23.68 -6.92 -2.22
N TRP A 139 23.36 -8.21 -2.30
CA TRP A 139 21.97 -8.66 -2.42
C TRP A 139 21.12 -8.29 -1.21
N ARG A 140 21.67 -8.38 0.00
CA ARG A 140 20.98 -7.93 1.21
C ARG A 140 20.73 -6.43 1.22
N THR A 141 21.70 -5.63 0.78
CA THR A 141 21.54 -4.18 0.68
C THR A 141 20.48 -3.82 -0.37
N LEU A 142 20.49 -4.45 -1.53
CA LEU A 142 19.51 -4.22 -2.57
C LEU A 142 18.09 -4.61 -2.14
N GLY A 143 17.93 -5.75 -1.47
CA GLY A 143 16.64 -6.16 -0.92
C GLY A 143 16.10 -5.18 0.13
N TRP A 144 17.00 -4.65 0.98
CA TRP A 144 16.62 -3.61 1.95
C TRP A 144 16.24 -2.28 1.27
N VAL A 145 17.02 -1.82 0.29
CA VAL A 145 16.74 -0.60 -0.50
C VAL A 145 15.42 -0.73 -1.24
N GLU A 146 15.14 -1.89 -1.84
CA GLU A 146 13.87 -2.16 -2.52
C GLU A 146 12.69 -1.98 -1.56
N ARG A 147 12.70 -2.65 -0.39
CA ARG A 147 11.60 -2.58 0.58
C ARG A 147 11.36 -1.16 1.09
N ILE A 148 12.42 -0.41 1.40
CA ILE A 148 12.30 0.99 1.83
C ILE A 148 11.76 1.87 0.69
N SER A 149 12.27 1.70 -0.53
CA SER A 149 11.83 2.48 -1.68
C SER A 149 10.35 2.24 -1.98
N PHE A 150 9.92 0.97 -1.97
CA PHE A 150 8.52 0.62 -2.13
C PHE A 150 7.65 1.23 -1.03
N ALA A 151 8.01 1.03 0.24
CA ALA A 151 7.24 1.54 1.37
C ALA A 151 7.16 3.08 1.34
N SER A 152 8.25 3.77 1.04
CA SER A 152 8.28 5.23 0.94
C SER A 152 7.41 5.75 -0.21
N TYR A 153 7.53 5.13 -1.39
CA TYR A 153 6.73 5.48 -2.55
C TYR A 153 5.23 5.28 -2.29
N MET A 154 4.85 4.13 -1.77
CA MET A 154 3.44 3.82 -1.47
C MET A 154 2.89 4.75 -0.38
N SER A 155 3.65 4.98 0.70
CA SER A 155 3.26 5.92 1.75
C SER A 155 3.01 7.31 1.18
N TYR A 156 3.91 7.84 0.38
CA TYR A 156 3.76 9.14 -0.27
C TYR A 156 2.54 9.18 -1.20
N ARG A 157 2.42 8.21 -2.10
CA ARG A 157 1.34 8.15 -3.11
C ARG A 157 -0.04 8.05 -2.48
N LEU A 158 -0.17 7.31 -1.39
CA LEU A 158 -1.45 7.06 -0.73
C LEU A 158 -1.85 8.17 0.27
N SER A 159 -0.91 9.02 0.68
CA SER A 159 -1.17 9.97 1.77
C SER A 159 -1.16 11.44 1.36
N ILE A 160 -0.29 11.84 0.43
CA ILE A 160 -0.04 13.27 0.17
C ILE A 160 -1.30 14.04 -0.25
N GLY A 161 -2.16 13.43 -1.07
CA GLY A 161 -3.42 14.02 -1.48
C GLY A 161 -4.37 14.26 -0.31
N HIS A 162 -4.50 13.27 0.57
CA HIS A 162 -5.37 13.32 1.73
C HIS A 162 -4.87 14.34 2.78
N TYR A 163 -3.57 14.40 3.05
CA TYR A 163 -3.04 15.43 3.97
C TYR A 163 -3.29 16.85 3.45
N ARG A 164 -3.09 17.09 2.16
CA ARG A 164 -3.38 18.40 1.54
C ARG A 164 -4.88 18.73 1.62
N GLN A 165 -5.72 17.74 1.36
CA GLN A 165 -7.17 17.91 1.46
C GLN A 165 -7.60 18.21 2.90
N ALA A 166 -7.07 17.50 3.88
CA ALA A 166 -7.34 17.76 5.29
C ALA A 166 -6.97 19.19 5.71
N GLN A 167 -5.79 19.66 5.30
CA GLN A 167 -5.37 21.05 5.57
C GLN A 167 -6.32 22.08 4.91
N TRP A 168 -6.75 21.82 3.70
CA TRP A 168 -7.70 22.67 3.01
C TRP A 168 -9.07 22.67 3.72
N ASN A 169 -9.58 21.53 4.12
CA ASN A 169 -10.84 21.40 4.85
C ASN A 169 -10.80 22.20 6.16
N GLU A 170 -9.72 22.06 6.94
CA GLU A 170 -9.53 22.83 8.17
C GLU A 170 -9.47 24.35 7.93
N GLN A 171 -8.83 24.78 6.85
CA GLN A 171 -8.77 26.19 6.49
C GLN A 171 -10.14 26.73 6.15
N VAL A 172 -10.93 26.01 5.33
CA VAL A 172 -12.29 26.41 4.96
C VAL A 172 -13.18 26.46 6.19
N ALA A 173 -13.16 25.44 7.05
CA ALA A 173 -13.95 25.40 8.27
C ALA A 173 -13.62 26.60 9.19
N ARG A 174 -12.33 26.91 9.39
CA ARG A 174 -11.91 28.08 10.18
C ARG A 174 -12.38 29.42 9.58
N GLN A 175 -12.32 29.58 8.27
CA GLN A 175 -12.76 30.79 7.58
C GLN A 175 -14.27 31.02 7.68
N GLN A 176 -15.04 29.93 7.74
CA GLN A 176 -16.49 29.96 7.85
C GLN A 176 -17.00 29.96 9.31
N GLY A 177 -16.11 29.79 10.28
CA GLY A 177 -16.46 29.71 11.71
C GLY A 177 -17.10 28.39 12.12
N TRP A 178 -16.79 27.30 11.44
CA TRP A 178 -17.30 25.94 11.69
C TRP A 178 -16.35 25.10 12.55
#